data_334143eeff197a4336cd9464271ad338
#
_entry.id   334143eeff197a4336cd9464271ad338
#
_cell.length_a   1.000
_cell.length_b   1.000
_cell.length_c   1.000
_cell.angle_alpha   90.00
_cell.angle_beta   90.00
_cell.angle_gamma   90.00
#
_symmetry.space_group_name_H-M   'P 1'
#
loop_
_entity.id
_entity.type
_entity.pdbx_description
1 polymer ?
#
loop_
_entity_poly.entity_id
_entity_poly.type
_entity_poly.pdbx_seq_one_letter_code
_entity_poly.pdbx_strand_id
1 'polypeptide(L)'
;MKLLITGGAGFIGSSLCEKYVKKGHTVICLDNFLSGSLTNIAHLLDFQNFKLVKGDIRNSDLLDRVVKDVDFIFNLAAQIHVDRSYVEPKLTFDINIMGTQNVLEMARLYDVKKIIHASSSEVYGSAMNVPIDENHP
;
A
#
# COMPACT_ATOMS: atom_id res chain seq x y z
N MET A 1 -2.90 -17.97 1.26
CA MET A 1 -3.53 -16.78 0.68
C MET A 1 -2.49 -16.00 -0.09
N LYS A 2 -2.93 -15.30 -1.13
CA LYS A 2 -2.09 -14.40 -1.93
C LYS A 2 -2.41 -12.94 -1.56
N LEU A 3 -1.43 -12.20 -1.15
CA LEU A 3 -1.55 -10.83 -0.64
C LEU A 3 -0.83 -9.87 -1.55
N LEU A 4 -1.43 -8.71 -1.82
CA LEU A 4 -0.76 -7.55 -2.44
C LEU A 4 -0.57 -6.48 -1.37
N ILE A 5 0.66 -5.99 -1.23
CA ILE A 5 1.00 -4.89 -0.33
C ILE A 5 1.60 -3.78 -1.18
N THR A 6 0.82 -2.73 -1.43
CA THR A 6 1.32 -1.51 -2.09
C THR A 6 2.05 -0.65 -1.07
N GLY A 7 3.13 0.02 -1.47
CA GLY A 7 4.02 0.68 -0.52
C GLY A 7 4.78 -0.32 0.37
N GLY A 8 4.99 -1.54 -0.16
CA GLY A 8 5.53 -2.65 0.60
C GLY A 8 7.02 -2.53 0.97
N ALA A 9 7.77 -1.61 0.36
CA ALA A 9 9.14 -1.30 0.73
C ALA A 9 9.25 -0.11 1.72
N GLY A 10 8.11 0.47 2.15
CA GLY A 10 8.02 1.48 3.19
C GLY A 10 8.13 0.88 4.59
N PHE A 11 8.07 1.73 5.62
CA PHE A 11 8.23 1.34 7.03
C PHE A 11 7.18 0.30 7.48
N ILE A 12 5.89 0.61 7.33
CA ILE A 12 4.80 -0.30 7.71
C ILE A 12 4.72 -1.47 6.74
N GLY A 13 4.83 -1.19 5.42
CA GLY A 13 4.68 -2.20 4.38
C GLY A 13 5.69 -3.33 4.47
N SER A 14 6.95 -3.02 4.74
CA SER A 14 8.01 -4.02 4.88
C SER A 14 7.78 -4.97 6.06
N SER A 15 7.33 -4.43 7.20
CA SER A 15 6.96 -5.23 8.36
C SER A 15 5.79 -6.17 8.08
N LEU A 16 4.80 -5.72 7.31
CA LEU A 16 3.69 -6.57 6.87
C LEU A 16 4.16 -7.63 5.87
N CYS A 17 5.02 -7.26 4.91
CA CYS A 17 5.62 -8.22 3.98
C CYS A 17 6.31 -9.35 4.75
N GLU A 18 7.20 -9.00 5.68
CA GLU A 18 7.94 -9.97 6.49
C GLU A 18 6.98 -10.86 7.30
N LYS A 19 6.01 -10.25 8.00
CA LYS A 19 5.04 -10.98 8.82
C LYS A 19 4.27 -12.03 8.02
N TYR A 20 3.79 -11.68 6.84
CA TYR A 20 2.96 -12.59 6.05
C TYR A 20 3.78 -13.61 5.27
N VAL A 21 5.00 -13.28 4.82
CA VAL A 21 5.96 -14.24 4.25
C VAL A 21 6.30 -15.32 5.26
N LYS A 22 6.66 -14.93 6.51
CA LYS A 22 6.97 -15.87 7.60
C LYS A 22 5.79 -16.74 8.01
N LYS A 23 4.55 -16.28 7.78
CA LYS A 23 3.33 -17.09 7.99
C LYS A 23 3.00 -18.01 6.82
N GLY A 24 3.85 -18.10 5.80
CA GLY A 24 3.68 -18.98 4.66
C GLY A 24 2.68 -18.48 3.61
N HIS A 25 2.31 -17.20 3.65
CA HIS A 25 1.46 -16.60 2.61
C HIS A 25 2.29 -16.14 1.42
N THR A 26 1.71 -16.17 0.22
CA THR A 26 2.33 -15.56 -0.96
C THR A 26 2.14 -14.06 -0.90
N VAL A 27 3.22 -13.29 -0.92
CA VAL A 27 3.21 -11.84 -0.81
C VAL A 27 3.76 -11.19 -2.07
N ILE A 28 2.99 -10.30 -2.67
CA ILE A 28 3.43 -9.39 -3.72
C ILE A 28 3.66 -8.03 -3.06
N CYS A 29 4.91 -7.56 -3.06
CA CYS A 29 5.30 -6.22 -2.65
C CYS A 29 5.33 -5.33 -3.90
N LEU A 30 4.44 -4.36 -4.00
CA LEU A 30 4.43 -3.35 -5.06
C LEU A 30 4.92 -2.01 -4.49
N ASP A 31 6.02 -1.49 -5.03
CA ASP A 31 6.60 -0.22 -4.59
C ASP A 31 7.34 0.47 -5.75
N ASN A 32 7.23 1.80 -5.84
CA ASN A 32 7.95 2.60 -6.84
C ASN A 32 9.27 3.16 -6.29
N PHE A 33 9.55 2.95 -5.00
CA PHE A 33 10.71 3.45 -4.27
C PHE A 33 10.82 4.98 -4.20
N LEU A 34 9.68 5.69 -4.27
CA LEU A 34 9.66 7.14 -4.10
C LEU A 34 10.07 7.54 -2.67
N SER A 35 9.63 6.76 -1.68
CA SER A 35 9.98 6.91 -0.25
C SER A 35 10.38 5.59 0.40
N GLY A 36 10.03 4.46 -0.19
CA GLY A 36 10.44 3.13 0.25
C GLY A 36 11.91 2.84 -0.07
N SER A 37 12.49 1.83 0.59
CA SER A 37 13.87 1.41 0.38
C SER A 37 13.97 -0.11 0.17
N LEU A 38 14.82 -0.52 -0.78
CA LEU A 38 15.12 -1.93 -1.00
C LEU A 38 15.73 -2.58 0.24
N THR A 39 16.47 -1.83 1.05
CA THR A 39 17.07 -2.34 2.29
C THR A 39 16.05 -2.87 3.28
N ASN A 40 14.82 -2.30 3.28
CA ASN A 40 13.75 -2.74 4.17
C ASN A 40 13.21 -4.15 3.86
N ILE A 41 13.38 -4.61 2.62
CA ILE A 41 12.82 -5.87 2.13
C ILE A 41 13.89 -6.81 1.53
N ALA A 42 15.18 -6.42 1.54
CA ALA A 42 16.25 -7.18 0.90
C ALA A 42 16.32 -8.62 1.44
N HIS A 43 16.12 -8.80 2.74
CA HIS A 43 16.12 -10.10 3.41
C HIS A 43 14.93 -11.02 3.00
N LEU A 44 13.93 -10.49 2.29
CA LEU A 44 12.79 -11.26 1.81
C LEU A 44 12.96 -11.76 0.38
N LEU A 45 13.93 -11.24 -0.37
CA LEU A 45 14.07 -11.53 -1.80
C LEU A 45 14.34 -13.00 -2.10
N ASP A 46 14.95 -13.73 -1.18
CA ASP A 46 15.29 -15.16 -1.34
C ASP A 46 14.11 -16.10 -0.97
N PHE A 47 13.01 -15.55 -0.42
CA PHE A 47 11.85 -16.37 -0.10
C PHE A 47 11.01 -16.67 -1.34
N GLN A 48 10.73 -17.95 -1.60
CA GLN A 48 9.95 -18.39 -2.76
C GLN A 48 8.51 -17.84 -2.80
N ASN A 49 7.96 -17.53 -1.63
CA ASN A 49 6.61 -16.96 -1.47
C ASN A 49 6.60 -15.43 -1.42
N PHE A 50 7.73 -14.76 -1.71
CA PHE A 50 7.82 -13.31 -1.82
C PHE A 50 8.12 -12.89 -3.25
N LYS A 51 7.39 -11.89 -3.75
CA LYS A 51 7.61 -11.31 -5.07
C LYS A 51 7.66 -9.79 -4.97
N LEU A 52 8.81 -9.21 -5.31
CA LEU A 52 8.93 -7.78 -5.49
C LEU A 52 8.50 -7.38 -6.91
N VAL A 53 7.63 -6.38 -6.98
CA VAL A 53 7.25 -5.70 -8.22
C VAL A 53 7.59 -4.23 -8.07
N LYS A 54 8.58 -3.76 -8.82
CA LYS A 54 8.88 -2.33 -8.90
C LYS A 54 7.87 -1.66 -9.82
N GLY A 55 7.05 -0.76 -9.26
CA GLY A 55 6.01 -0.09 -10.04
C GLY A 55 5.16 0.87 -9.21
N ASP A 56 4.28 1.56 -9.90
CA ASP A 56 3.46 2.64 -9.36
C ASP A 56 1.97 2.29 -9.44
N ILE A 57 1.21 2.59 -8.39
CA ILE A 57 -0.24 2.35 -8.33
C ILE A 57 -1.04 3.19 -9.33
N ARG A 58 -0.44 4.21 -9.92
CA ARG A 58 -1.04 5.00 -11.01
C ARG A 58 -1.06 4.25 -12.34
N ASN A 59 -0.28 3.17 -12.47
CA ASN A 59 -0.23 2.35 -13.68
C ASN A 59 -1.28 1.22 -13.59
N SER A 60 -2.44 1.44 -14.22
CA SER A 60 -3.55 0.49 -14.24
C SER A 60 -3.19 -0.83 -14.90
N ASP A 61 -2.39 -0.82 -15.97
CA ASP A 61 -1.98 -2.05 -16.69
C ASP A 61 -1.06 -2.92 -15.82
N LEU A 62 -0.26 -2.29 -14.96
CA LEU A 62 0.55 -3.02 -14.00
C LEU A 62 -0.33 -3.62 -12.90
N LEU A 63 -1.26 -2.84 -12.36
CA LEU A 63 -2.20 -3.30 -11.34
C LEU A 63 -3.06 -4.46 -11.84
N ASP A 64 -3.54 -4.40 -13.08
CA ASP A 64 -4.28 -5.48 -13.74
C ASP A 64 -3.51 -6.81 -13.68
N ARG A 65 -2.20 -6.78 -13.91
CA ARG A 65 -1.35 -7.97 -13.86
C ARG A 65 -1.04 -8.49 -12.47
N VAL A 66 -0.97 -7.60 -11.46
CA VAL A 66 -0.53 -7.99 -10.11
C VAL A 66 -1.68 -8.29 -9.17
N VAL A 67 -2.88 -7.75 -9.44
CA VAL A 67 -4.07 -7.98 -8.60
C VAL A 67 -4.74 -9.32 -8.90
N LYS A 68 -4.50 -9.88 -10.08
CA LYS A 68 -5.08 -11.18 -10.48
C LYS A 68 -4.78 -12.29 -9.47
N ASP A 69 -5.83 -12.98 -9.03
CA ASP A 69 -5.79 -14.06 -8.03
C ASP A 69 -5.32 -13.59 -6.62
N VAL A 70 -5.36 -12.31 -6.33
CA VAL A 70 -5.06 -11.77 -5.01
C VAL A 70 -6.28 -11.94 -4.10
N ASP A 71 -6.05 -12.48 -2.90
CA ASP A 71 -7.12 -12.64 -1.89
C ASP A 71 -7.34 -11.34 -1.11
N PHE A 72 -6.26 -10.64 -0.71
CA PHE A 72 -6.31 -9.44 0.14
C PHE A 72 -5.31 -8.39 -0.33
N ILE A 73 -5.69 -7.12 -0.20
CA ILE A 73 -4.82 -5.97 -0.50
C ILE A 73 -4.61 -5.14 0.76
N PHE A 74 -3.35 -4.82 1.06
CA PHE A 74 -2.96 -3.73 1.95
C PHE A 74 -2.52 -2.55 1.08
N ASN A 75 -3.36 -1.52 0.99
CA ASN A 75 -3.05 -0.32 0.22
C ASN A 75 -2.39 0.73 1.12
N LEU A 76 -1.04 0.76 1.10
CA LEU A 76 -0.22 1.65 1.92
C LEU A 76 0.59 2.64 1.07
N ALA A 77 0.54 2.50 -0.26
CA ALA A 77 1.24 3.40 -1.16
C ALA A 77 0.62 4.80 -1.10
N ALA A 78 1.43 5.79 -0.75
CA ALA A 78 1.03 7.19 -0.68
C ALA A 78 2.23 8.11 -0.83
N GLN A 79 1.98 9.35 -1.25
CA GLN A 79 2.87 10.47 -1.04
C GLN A 79 2.56 11.05 0.35
N ILE A 80 3.53 10.94 1.28
CA ILE A 80 3.33 11.19 2.72
C ILE A 80 3.91 12.53 3.22
N HIS A 81 4.71 13.21 2.40
CA HIS A 81 5.40 14.43 2.80
C HIS A 81 4.51 15.66 2.59
N VAL A 82 4.14 16.33 3.68
CA VAL A 82 3.28 17.52 3.66
C VAL A 82 3.93 18.63 2.81
N ASP A 83 5.21 18.93 3.05
CA ASP A 83 5.92 19.98 2.28
C ASP A 83 5.88 19.72 0.77
N ARG A 84 6.03 18.45 0.37
CA ARG A 84 5.96 18.06 -1.03
C ARG A 84 4.57 18.28 -1.63
N SER A 85 3.51 18.14 -0.83
CA SER A 85 2.15 18.39 -1.30
C SER A 85 1.89 19.84 -1.69
N TYR A 86 2.60 20.77 -1.08
CA TYR A 86 2.53 22.19 -1.47
C TYR A 86 3.30 22.48 -2.76
N VAL A 87 4.44 21.82 -2.96
CA VAL A 87 5.30 22.04 -4.12
C VAL A 87 4.79 21.27 -5.34
N GLU A 88 4.31 20.07 -5.14
CA GLU A 88 3.83 19.15 -6.18
C GLU A 88 2.40 18.65 -5.88
N PRO A 89 1.39 19.54 -5.78
CA PRO A 89 0.03 19.15 -5.39
C PRO A 89 -0.60 18.17 -6.38
N LYS A 90 -0.33 18.33 -7.67
CA LYS A 90 -0.82 17.40 -8.69
C LYS A 90 -0.27 16.00 -8.50
N LEU A 91 1.02 15.84 -8.20
CA LEU A 91 1.63 14.55 -7.95
C LEU A 91 1.01 13.88 -6.72
N THR A 92 0.78 14.66 -5.66
CA THR A 92 0.14 14.16 -4.43
C THR A 92 -1.29 13.67 -4.72
N PHE A 93 -2.07 14.44 -5.47
CA PHE A 93 -3.40 14.05 -5.91
C PHE A 93 -3.39 12.77 -6.77
N ASP A 94 -2.51 12.73 -7.77
CA ASP A 94 -2.39 11.61 -8.69
C ASP A 94 -2.03 10.30 -7.94
N ILE A 95 -1.17 10.37 -6.91
CA ILE A 95 -0.80 9.20 -6.13
C ILE A 95 -1.91 8.83 -5.14
N ASN A 96 -2.32 9.78 -4.29
CA ASN A 96 -3.15 9.46 -3.13
C ASN A 96 -4.62 9.25 -3.50
N ILE A 97 -5.12 9.90 -4.54
CA ILE A 97 -6.51 9.75 -5.00
C ILE A 97 -6.58 8.82 -6.20
N MET A 98 -5.97 9.19 -7.34
CA MET A 98 -6.10 8.40 -8.55
C MET A 98 -5.43 7.03 -8.42
N GLY A 99 -4.26 6.95 -7.79
CA GLY A 99 -3.60 5.67 -7.50
C GLY A 99 -4.45 4.77 -6.61
N THR A 100 -5.05 5.32 -5.55
CA THR A 100 -5.97 4.57 -4.67
C THR A 100 -7.21 4.11 -5.45
N GLN A 101 -7.81 4.97 -6.27
CA GLN A 101 -8.94 4.61 -7.12
C GLN A 101 -8.59 3.44 -8.04
N ASN A 102 -7.42 3.44 -8.68
CA ASN A 102 -6.98 2.34 -9.54
C ASN A 102 -6.90 1.01 -8.76
N VAL A 103 -6.33 1.04 -7.53
CA VAL A 103 -6.25 -0.17 -6.69
C VAL A 103 -7.65 -0.68 -6.34
N LEU A 104 -8.57 0.21 -5.96
CA LEU A 104 -9.95 -0.15 -5.62
C LEU A 104 -10.70 -0.72 -6.82
N GLU A 105 -10.53 -0.13 -8.00
CA GLU A 105 -11.18 -0.61 -9.23
C GLU A 105 -10.66 -1.99 -9.63
N MET A 106 -9.34 -2.23 -9.57
CA MET A 106 -8.79 -3.55 -9.83
C MET A 106 -9.27 -4.58 -8.81
N ALA A 107 -9.38 -4.20 -7.53
CA ALA A 107 -9.92 -5.08 -6.51
C ALA A 107 -11.38 -5.45 -6.76
N ARG A 108 -12.19 -4.50 -7.24
CA ARG A 108 -13.58 -4.74 -7.64
C ARG A 108 -13.67 -5.68 -8.86
N LEU A 109 -12.84 -5.45 -9.88
CA LEU A 109 -12.83 -6.24 -11.12
C LEU A 109 -12.40 -7.69 -10.88
N TYR A 110 -11.51 -7.93 -9.92
CA TYR A 110 -10.96 -9.26 -9.60
C TYR A 110 -11.56 -9.89 -8.34
N ASP A 111 -12.69 -9.36 -7.83
CA ASP A 111 -13.41 -9.88 -6.64
C ASP A 111 -12.48 -10.12 -5.45
N VAL A 112 -11.55 -9.19 -5.19
CA VAL A 112 -10.66 -9.27 -4.04
C VAL A 112 -11.48 -9.28 -2.75
N LYS A 113 -11.27 -10.26 -1.89
CA LYS A 113 -12.09 -10.52 -0.69
C LYS A 113 -12.09 -9.37 0.30
N LYS A 114 -10.97 -8.66 0.44
CA LYS A 114 -10.84 -7.54 1.37
C LYS A 114 -9.69 -6.61 0.99
N ILE A 115 -9.93 -5.31 1.18
CA ILE A 115 -8.90 -4.27 1.14
C ILE A 115 -8.79 -3.65 2.52
N ILE A 116 -7.55 -3.42 2.96
CA ILE A 116 -7.23 -2.59 4.11
C ILE A 116 -6.46 -1.40 3.57
N HIS A 117 -7.08 -0.22 3.66
CA HIS A 117 -6.49 1.03 3.19
C HIS A 117 -6.00 1.85 4.38
N ALA A 118 -4.73 2.25 4.35
CA ALA A 118 -4.20 3.20 5.31
C ALA A 118 -4.73 4.61 4.98
N SER A 119 -5.55 5.14 5.87
CA SER A 119 -6.03 6.51 5.81
C SER A 119 -5.04 7.45 6.54
N SER A 120 -5.51 8.57 7.06
CA SER A 120 -4.71 9.57 7.75
C SER A 120 -5.36 9.92 9.09
N SER A 121 -4.54 10.31 10.07
CA SER A 121 -5.03 10.91 11.33
C SER A 121 -5.85 12.18 11.11
N GLU A 122 -5.62 12.86 9.99
CA GLU A 122 -6.31 14.09 9.61
C GLU A 122 -7.83 13.89 9.41
N VAL A 123 -8.29 12.64 9.18
CA VAL A 123 -9.72 12.34 9.07
C VAL A 123 -10.48 12.57 10.37
N TYR A 124 -9.79 12.56 11.51
CA TYR A 124 -10.37 12.81 12.82
C TYR A 124 -10.50 14.31 13.17
N GLY A 125 -9.82 15.20 12.40
CA GLY A 125 -9.79 16.62 12.73
C GLY A 125 -9.08 16.93 14.05
N SER A 126 -9.58 17.92 14.79
CA SER A 126 -9.02 18.28 16.10
C SER A 126 -9.37 17.23 17.16
N ALA A 127 -8.35 16.78 17.90
CA ALA A 127 -8.55 15.78 18.95
C ALA A 127 -9.48 16.32 20.05
N MET A 128 -10.63 15.68 20.26
CA MET A 128 -11.55 15.96 21.36
C MET A 128 -11.16 15.19 22.62
N ASN A 129 -10.60 14.00 22.44
CA ASN A 129 -10.03 13.15 23.50
C ASN A 129 -8.67 12.64 23.10
N VAL A 130 -7.78 12.40 24.07
CA VAL A 130 -6.45 11.82 23.87
C VAL A 130 -6.28 10.64 24.82
N PRO A 131 -5.92 9.45 24.29
CA PRO A 131 -5.70 9.12 22.88
C PRO A 131 -6.99 9.13 22.05
N ILE A 132 -6.87 9.42 20.74
CA ILE A 132 -7.98 9.27 19.80
C ILE A 132 -8.21 7.76 19.59
N ASP A 133 -9.46 7.34 19.68
CA ASP A 133 -9.90 5.96 19.41
C ASP A 133 -10.96 5.92 18.30
N GLU A 134 -11.49 4.73 18.00
CA GLU A 134 -12.46 4.52 16.92
C GLU A 134 -13.85 5.13 17.19
N ASN A 135 -14.10 5.66 18.39
CA ASN A 135 -15.36 6.34 18.74
C ASN A 135 -15.27 7.86 18.57
N HIS A 136 -14.09 8.37 18.17
CA HIS A 136 -13.91 9.80 17.89
C HIS A 136 -14.81 10.22 16.70
N PRO A 137 -15.58 11.34 16.80
CA PRO A 137 -16.48 11.80 15.76
C PRO A 137 -15.74 12.21 14.46
#